data_ef1d42d2a15d1357f3e8559f7db1415f
#
_entry.id   ef1d42d2a15d1357f3e8559f7db1415f
#
_cell.length_a   1.000
_cell.length_b   1.000
_cell.length_c   1.000
_cell.angle_alpha   90.00
_cell.angle_beta   90.00
_cell.angle_gamma   90.00
#
_symmetry.space_group_name_H-M   'P 1'
#
loop_
_entity.id
_entity.type
_entity.pdbx_description
1 polymer ?
#
loop_
_entity_poly.entity_id
_entity_poly.type
_entity_poly.pdbx_seq_one_letter_code
_entity_poly.pdbx_strand_id
1 'polypeptide(L)'
;MEHIRTPKVENVKLMDKYNPKASPTGKLYLTTSHLIFIEDKQYKETWIQHMLMSTIEKPLLTTSGSQLKISCSNFQTVTFTIQRDREAHDVYESLLELSKPKDVQDLYCFSYNPKGELTQSTGWYFHDLQAEFQRQVRFKFWYRTNKH
;
A
#
# COMPACT_ATOMS: atom_id res chain seq x y z
N MET A 1 13.74 3.75 13.04
CA MET A 1 14.29 3.18 11.79
C MET A 1 15.05 1.86 12.02
N GLU A 2 14.90 1.24 13.16
CA GLU A 2 15.69 0.06 13.57
C GLU A 2 15.35 -1.22 12.78
N HIS A 3 14.21 -1.28 12.10
CA HIS A 3 13.74 -2.49 11.42
C HIS A 3 14.04 -2.54 9.91
N ILE A 4 14.61 -1.48 9.33
CA ILE A 4 14.91 -1.41 7.90
C ILE A 4 16.39 -1.73 7.67
N ARG A 5 16.68 -2.95 7.20
CA ARG A 5 18.05 -3.40 6.91
C ARG A 5 18.55 -2.84 5.58
N THR A 6 17.69 -2.84 4.57
CA THR A 6 18.03 -2.38 3.22
C THR A 6 16.97 -1.40 2.75
N PRO A 7 17.23 -0.07 2.84
CA PRO A 7 16.24 0.95 2.50
C PRO A 7 15.99 1.09 1.00
N LYS A 8 16.91 0.62 0.15
CA LYS A 8 16.82 0.70 -1.30
C LYS A 8 17.42 -0.54 -1.95
N VAL A 9 16.71 -1.10 -2.92
CA VAL A 9 17.19 -2.19 -3.78
C VAL A 9 17.06 -1.76 -5.24
N GLU A 10 18.10 -1.98 -6.02
CA GLU A 10 18.15 -1.63 -7.45
C GLU A 10 17.95 -2.88 -8.33
N ASN A 11 17.63 -2.64 -9.61
CA ASN A 11 17.43 -3.70 -10.60
C ASN A 11 16.35 -4.73 -10.20
N VAL A 12 15.28 -4.25 -9.53
CA VAL A 12 14.13 -5.06 -9.18
C VAL A 12 13.17 -5.13 -10.36
N LYS A 13 12.64 -6.31 -10.65
CA LYS A 13 11.58 -6.49 -11.66
C LYS A 13 10.24 -6.66 -10.95
N LEU A 14 9.27 -5.86 -11.32
CA LEU A 14 7.88 -6.07 -10.93
C LEU A 14 7.24 -7.02 -11.94
N MET A 15 6.85 -8.22 -11.50
CA MET A 15 6.26 -9.23 -12.36
C MET A 15 4.85 -8.82 -12.78
N ASP A 16 4.63 -8.71 -14.09
CA ASP A 16 3.28 -8.58 -14.62
C ASP A 16 2.65 -9.97 -14.73
N LYS A 17 1.51 -10.16 -14.07
CA LYS A 17 0.79 -11.43 -14.04
C LYS A 17 0.29 -11.85 -15.43
N TYR A 18 -0.04 -10.88 -16.28
CA TYR A 18 -0.63 -11.11 -17.60
C TYR A 18 0.40 -11.10 -18.72
N ASN A 19 1.51 -10.37 -18.54
CA ASN A 19 2.59 -10.28 -19.52
C ASN A 19 3.98 -10.34 -18.86
N PRO A 20 4.46 -11.54 -18.49
CA PRO A 20 5.74 -11.70 -17.79
C PRO A 20 6.94 -11.17 -18.56
N LYS A 21 6.84 -11.11 -19.91
CA LYS A 21 7.92 -10.58 -20.79
C LYS A 21 8.04 -9.05 -20.73
N ALA A 22 6.97 -8.36 -20.36
CA ALA A 22 6.92 -6.90 -20.26
C ALA A 22 7.09 -6.40 -18.81
N SER A 23 7.62 -7.25 -17.92
CA SER A 23 7.84 -6.90 -16.51
C SER A 23 8.78 -5.70 -16.39
N PRO A 24 8.34 -4.56 -15.84
CA PRO A 24 9.15 -3.38 -15.70
C PRO A 24 10.29 -3.59 -14.70
N THR A 25 11.45 -3.01 -15.01
CA THR A 25 12.60 -2.96 -14.11
C THR A 25 12.65 -1.59 -13.45
N GLY A 26 13.03 -1.56 -12.20
CA GLY A 26 13.06 -0.33 -11.43
C GLY A 26 13.80 -0.48 -10.10
N LYS A 27 13.49 0.44 -9.20
CA LYS A 27 14.06 0.53 -7.86
C LYS A 27 12.97 0.33 -6.82
N LEU A 28 13.31 -0.42 -5.80
CA LEU A 28 12.43 -0.68 -4.66
C LEU A 28 12.94 0.10 -3.46
N TYR A 29 12.06 0.89 -2.85
CA TYR A 29 12.36 1.67 -1.65
C TYR A 29 11.52 1.16 -0.50
N LEU A 30 12.17 0.94 0.62
CA LEU A 30 11.54 0.53 1.88
C LEU A 30 11.54 1.71 2.83
N THR A 31 10.37 2.23 3.15
CA THR A 31 10.16 3.29 4.12
C THR A 31 9.52 2.74 5.40
N THR A 32 9.29 3.55 6.41
CA THR A 32 8.63 3.14 7.64
C THR A 32 7.16 2.73 7.47
N SER A 33 6.49 3.24 6.44
CA SER A 33 5.05 3.06 6.22
C SER A 33 4.69 2.39 4.90
N HIS A 34 5.57 2.49 3.90
CA HIS A 34 5.29 2.03 2.54
C HIS A 34 6.48 1.33 1.90
N LEU A 35 6.18 0.34 1.08
CA LEU A 35 7.06 -0.21 0.07
C LEU A 35 6.74 0.51 -1.25
N ILE A 36 7.74 1.13 -1.88
CA ILE A 36 7.56 1.95 -3.07
C ILE A 36 8.43 1.38 -4.18
N PHE A 37 7.80 1.02 -5.29
CA PHE A 37 8.51 0.62 -6.50
C PHE A 37 8.42 1.75 -7.53
N ILE A 38 9.56 2.15 -8.08
CA ILE A 38 9.67 3.18 -9.12
C ILE A 38 10.27 2.55 -10.37
N GLU A 39 9.50 2.57 -11.44
CA GLU A 39 9.94 2.07 -12.75
C GLU A 39 10.99 3.00 -13.39
N ASP A 40 12.08 2.44 -13.92
CA ASP A 40 13.17 3.23 -14.47
C ASP A 40 12.80 3.96 -15.79
N LYS A 41 11.92 3.36 -16.61
CA LYS A 41 11.60 3.92 -17.94
C LYS A 41 10.50 4.96 -17.92
N GLN A 42 9.40 4.66 -17.21
CA GLN A 42 8.20 5.50 -17.20
C GLN A 42 8.07 6.32 -15.92
N TYR A 43 8.98 6.13 -14.96
CA TYR A 43 8.91 6.74 -13.62
C TYR A 43 7.56 6.49 -12.92
N LYS A 44 6.87 5.42 -13.34
CA LYS A 44 5.61 5.02 -12.69
C LYS A 44 5.89 4.49 -11.30
N GLU A 45 5.17 5.01 -10.34
CA GLU A 45 5.29 4.63 -8.94
C GLU A 45 4.20 3.64 -8.55
N THR A 46 4.56 2.61 -7.82
CA THR A 46 3.64 1.68 -7.18
C THR A 46 3.87 1.72 -5.68
N TRP A 47 2.87 2.18 -4.95
CA TRP A 47 2.91 2.34 -3.51
C TRP A 47 2.11 1.25 -2.83
N ILE A 48 2.70 0.59 -1.84
CA ILE A 48 2.08 -0.48 -1.07
C ILE A 48 2.28 -0.16 0.40
N GLN A 49 1.20 0.12 1.10
CA GLN A 49 1.24 0.39 2.54
C GLN A 49 1.49 -0.91 3.30
N HIS A 50 2.42 -0.91 4.26
CA HIS A 50 2.80 -2.11 5.01
C HIS A 50 1.62 -2.74 5.74
N MET A 51 0.75 -1.92 6.31
CA MET A 51 -0.43 -2.37 7.05
C MET A 51 -1.49 -3.07 6.20
N LEU A 52 -1.45 -2.88 4.88
CA LEU A 52 -2.32 -3.60 3.96
C LEU A 52 -1.78 -4.98 3.59
N MET A 53 -0.51 -5.28 3.90
CA MET A 53 0.10 -6.57 3.57
C MET A 53 -0.48 -7.66 4.48
N SER A 54 -1.26 -8.55 3.91
CA SER A 54 -1.87 -9.68 4.62
C SER A 54 -0.98 -10.91 4.64
N THR A 55 -0.26 -11.16 3.54
CA THR A 55 0.64 -12.30 3.40
C THR A 55 1.90 -11.90 2.65
N ILE A 56 3.06 -12.19 3.24
CA ILE A 56 4.37 -11.98 2.63
C ILE A 56 5.01 -13.36 2.54
N GLU A 57 5.13 -13.89 1.32
CA GLU A 57 5.72 -15.21 1.11
C GLU A 57 7.24 -15.13 1.20
N LYS A 58 7.86 -16.14 1.82
CA LYS A 58 9.32 -16.23 1.91
C LYS A 58 9.92 -16.21 0.50
N PRO A 59 11.00 -15.43 0.27
CA PRO A 59 11.63 -15.37 -1.04
C PRO A 59 12.00 -16.75 -1.58
N LEU A 60 11.60 -17.02 -2.83
CA LEU A 60 11.92 -18.24 -3.53
C LEU A 60 13.00 -17.96 -4.57
N LEU A 61 14.14 -18.65 -4.46
CA LEU A 61 15.24 -18.53 -5.41
C LEU A 61 14.85 -19.17 -6.74
N THR A 62 14.97 -18.40 -7.81
CA THR A 62 14.71 -18.82 -9.18
C THR A 62 15.92 -18.55 -10.06
N THR A 63 15.91 -19.03 -11.31
CA THR A 63 16.99 -18.76 -12.30
C THR A 63 17.15 -17.26 -12.62
N SER A 64 16.11 -16.45 -12.40
CA SER A 64 16.11 -15.01 -12.68
C SER A 64 16.35 -14.13 -11.44
N GLY A 65 16.51 -14.73 -10.27
CA GLY A 65 16.67 -14.06 -8.97
C GLY A 65 15.66 -14.58 -7.94
N SER A 66 15.64 -13.96 -6.78
CA SER A 66 14.73 -14.31 -5.68
C SER A 66 13.38 -13.62 -5.85
N GLN A 67 12.31 -14.40 -5.88
CA GLN A 67 10.95 -13.90 -6.00
C GLN A 67 10.34 -13.66 -4.62
N LEU A 68 9.92 -12.41 -4.37
CA LEU A 68 9.18 -11.98 -3.19
C LEU A 68 7.76 -11.66 -3.58
N LYS A 69 6.81 -12.45 -3.09
CA LYS A 69 5.38 -12.27 -3.36
C LYS A 69 4.68 -11.69 -2.14
N ILE A 70 3.87 -10.66 -2.37
CA ILE A 70 3.13 -9.93 -1.34
C ILE A 70 1.67 -9.87 -1.78
N SER A 71 0.78 -10.30 -0.88
CA SER A 71 -0.67 -10.18 -1.04
C SER A 71 -1.22 -9.20 0.00
N CYS A 72 -2.07 -8.29 -0.45
CA CYS A 72 -2.64 -7.24 0.38
C CYS A 72 -4.13 -7.45 0.63
N SER A 73 -4.65 -6.93 1.73
CA SER A 73 -6.06 -7.01 2.12
C SER A 73 -7.00 -6.23 1.17
N ASN A 74 -6.46 -5.32 0.37
CA ASN A 74 -7.17 -4.63 -0.71
C ASN A 74 -7.18 -5.39 -2.04
N PHE A 75 -6.95 -6.71 -2.02
CA PHE A 75 -6.87 -7.61 -3.19
C PHE A 75 -5.70 -7.35 -4.15
N GLN A 76 -4.82 -6.42 -3.85
CA GLN A 76 -3.59 -6.21 -4.61
C GLN A 76 -2.61 -7.35 -4.32
N THR A 77 -2.08 -7.97 -5.37
CA THR A 77 -0.98 -8.95 -5.25
C THR A 77 0.15 -8.50 -6.15
N VAL A 78 1.35 -8.44 -5.62
CA VAL A 78 2.56 -8.06 -6.34
C VAL A 78 3.63 -9.12 -6.16
N THR A 79 4.46 -9.32 -7.18
CA THR A 79 5.62 -10.19 -7.12
C THR A 79 6.83 -9.44 -7.63
N PHE A 80 7.83 -9.28 -6.78
CA PHE A 80 9.10 -8.67 -7.13
C PHE A 80 10.15 -9.76 -7.38
N THR A 81 10.96 -9.61 -8.41
CA THR A 81 12.17 -10.41 -8.61
C THR A 81 13.38 -9.55 -8.28
N ILE A 82 14.11 -9.92 -7.24
CA ILE A 82 15.30 -9.25 -6.73
C ILE A 82 16.50 -10.09 -7.10
N GLN A 83 17.52 -9.48 -7.70
CA GLN A 83 18.67 -10.20 -8.23
C GLN A 83 19.50 -10.88 -7.14
N ARG A 84 19.71 -10.20 -6.01
CA ARG A 84 20.51 -10.69 -4.90
C ARG A 84 19.62 -11.31 -3.82
N ASP A 85 19.83 -12.58 -3.56
CA ASP A 85 19.06 -13.33 -2.57
C ASP A 85 19.12 -12.70 -1.17
N ARG A 86 20.29 -12.23 -0.75
CA ARG A 86 20.45 -11.54 0.52
C ARG A 86 19.57 -10.30 0.65
N GLU A 87 19.54 -9.46 -0.39
CA GLU A 87 18.69 -8.25 -0.42
C GLU A 87 17.21 -8.63 -0.34
N ALA A 88 16.80 -9.71 -1.02
CA ALA A 88 15.43 -10.20 -0.97
C ALA A 88 15.04 -10.66 0.45
N HIS A 89 15.94 -11.34 1.15
CA HIS A 89 15.73 -11.76 2.54
C HIS A 89 15.70 -10.56 3.50
N ASP A 90 16.61 -9.59 3.34
CA ASP A 90 16.63 -8.39 4.17
C ASP A 90 15.33 -7.57 4.02
N VAL A 91 14.82 -7.44 2.79
CA VAL A 91 13.51 -6.80 2.52
C VAL A 91 12.39 -7.62 3.15
N TYR A 92 12.38 -8.94 2.96
CA TYR A 92 11.36 -9.83 3.52
C TYR A 92 11.27 -9.72 5.04
N GLU A 93 12.39 -9.82 5.75
CA GLU A 93 12.42 -9.73 7.21
C GLU A 93 11.98 -8.34 7.69
N SER A 94 12.43 -7.28 7.02
CA SER A 94 11.99 -5.92 7.34
C SER A 94 10.49 -5.75 7.15
N LEU A 95 9.91 -6.29 6.07
CA LEU A 95 8.47 -6.23 5.82
C LEU A 95 7.64 -7.02 6.84
N LEU A 96 8.14 -8.18 7.31
CA LEU A 96 7.46 -8.95 8.35
C LEU A 96 7.30 -8.16 9.66
N GLU A 97 8.32 -7.38 10.02
CA GLU A 97 8.27 -6.52 11.21
C GLU A 97 7.38 -5.29 11.00
N LEU A 98 7.52 -4.63 9.83
CA LEU A 98 6.79 -3.39 9.53
C LEU A 98 5.31 -3.60 9.21
N SER A 99 4.91 -4.79 8.75
CA SER A 99 3.52 -5.12 8.44
C SER A 99 2.68 -5.48 9.66
N LYS A 100 3.32 -5.75 10.81
CA LYS A 100 2.64 -6.15 12.05
C LYS A 100 2.80 -5.06 13.11
N PRO A 101 1.88 -4.10 13.20
CA PRO A 101 1.93 -3.10 14.26
C PRO A 101 1.79 -3.80 15.62
N LYS A 102 2.62 -3.41 16.58
CA LYS A 102 2.58 -3.93 17.94
C LYS A 102 1.48 -3.24 18.76
N ASP A 103 1.32 -1.95 18.51
CA ASP A 103 0.37 -1.09 19.20
C ASP A 103 -0.52 -0.31 18.21
N VAL A 104 -1.69 0.12 18.69
CA VAL A 104 -2.60 0.97 17.91
C VAL A 104 -1.93 2.28 17.49
N GLN A 105 -1.02 2.79 18.30
CA GLN A 105 -0.25 4.00 18.02
C GLN A 105 0.74 3.86 16.86
N ASP A 106 1.14 2.62 16.53
CA ASP A 106 2.01 2.35 15.39
C ASP A 106 1.27 2.44 14.04
N LEU A 107 -0.07 2.52 14.08
CA LEU A 107 -0.86 2.68 12.89
C LEU A 107 -0.52 3.99 12.17
N TYR A 108 -0.37 3.93 10.85
CA TYR A 108 0.02 5.07 10.02
C TYR A 108 -0.85 6.32 10.27
N CYS A 109 -2.15 6.14 10.51
CA CYS A 109 -3.07 7.24 10.81
C CYS A 109 -2.70 8.04 12.07
N PHE A 110 -2.03 7.43 13.05
CA PHE A 110 -1.57 8.10 14.26
C PHE A 110 -0.16 8.70 14.11
N SER A 111 0.66 8.14 13.24
CA SER A 111 2.01 8.65 12.95
C SER A 111 2.04 9.72 11.86
N TYR A 112 0.95 9.88 11.12
CA TYR A 112 0.84 10.87 10.06
C TYR A 112 0.79 12.28 10.62
N ASN A 113 1.81 13.08 10.30
CA ASN A 113 1.84 14.49 10.63
C ASN A 113 1.84 15.31 9.33
N PRO A 114 0.69 15.89 8.95
CA PRO A 114 0.59 16.66 7.71
C PRO A 114 1.47 17.91 7.79
N LYS A 115 2.25 18.15 6.75
CA LYS A 115 3.00 19.41 6.59
C LYS A 115 2.02 20.52 6.20
N GLY A 116 1.59 21.29 7.16
CA GLY A 116 0.71 22.43 6.96
C GLY A 116 -0.40 22.48 8.01
N GLU A 117 -0.92 23.66 8.24
CA GLU A 117 -2.08 23.84 9.13
C GLU A 117 -3.26 23.10 8.52
N LEU A 118 -3.85 22.18 9.29
CA LEU A 118 -5.17 21.59 9.02
C LEU A 118 -6.26 22.67 9.23
N THR A 119 -6.03 23.84 8.64
CA THR A 119 -7.00 24.93 8.67
C THR A 119 -8.19 24.49 7.81
N GLN A 120 -9.26 24.11 8.50
CA GLN A 120 -10.59 23.90 7.93
C GLN A 120 -10.65 22.89 6.79
N SER A 121 -10.17 21.66 7.04
CA SER A 121 -10.50 20.57 6.14
C SER A 121 -11.99 20.27 6.29
N THR A 122 -12.75 20.64 5.26
CA THR A 122 -14.20 20.37 5.16
C THR A 122 -14.55 18.88 5.25
N GLY A 123 -13.55 17.99 5.21
CA GLY A 123 -13.71 16.54 5.33
C GLY A 123 -13.98 16.02 6.74
N TRP A 124 -13.83 16.83 7.78
CA TRP A 124 -14.06 16.46 9.19
C TRP A 124 -15.39 16.94 9.75
N TYR A 125 -16.34 17.38 8.90
CA TYR A 125 -17.69 17.64 9.35
C TYR A 125 -18.39 16.33 9.73
N PHE A 126 -19.11 16.34 10.83
CA PHE A 126 -19.98 15.24 11.19
C PHE A 126 -20.93 14.96 10.02
N HIS A 127 -21.06 13.69 9.66
CA HIS A 127 -21.99 13.26 8.65
C HIS A 127 -23.41 13.54 9.15
N ASP A 128 -24.08 14.52 8.54
CA ASP A 128 -25.49 14.80 8.78
C ASP A 128 -26.31 13.96 7.80
N LEU A 129 -26.94 12.91 8.33
CA LEU A 129 -27.80 12.01 7.59
C LEU A 129 -28.92 12.77 6.87
N GLN A 130 -29.49 13.78 7.50
CA GLN A 130 -30.61 14.55 6.94
C GLN A 130 -30.16 15.42 5.77
N ALA A 131 -29.02 16.08 5.89
CA ALA A 131 -28.40 16.83 4.80
C ALA A 131 -28.01 15.92 3.63
N GLU A 132 -27.47 14.74 3.90
CA GLU A 132 -27.10 13.78 2.88
C GLU A 132 -28.29 13.19 2.14
N PHE A 133 -29.39 12.88 2.82
CA PHE A 133 -30.65 12.47 2.18
C PHE A 133 -31.24 13.58 1.32
N GLN A 134 -31.15 14.84 1.75
CA GLN A 134 -31.57 15.98 0.94
C GLN A 134 -30.71 16.14 -0.31
N ARG A 135 -29.38 15.98 -0.19
CA ARG A 135 -28.43 16.02 -1.30
C ARG A 135 -28.72 14.93 -2.33
N GLN A 136 -29.07 13.72 -1.90
CA GLN A 136 -29.37 12.59 -2.79
C GLN A 136 -30.76 12.65 -3.43
N VAL A 137 -31.58 13.68 -3.12
CA VAL A 137 -32.95 13.87 -3.63
C VAL A 137 -33.91 12.73 -3.25
N ARG A 138 -33.48 11.72 -2.55
CA ARG A 138 -34.30 10.56 -2.17
C ARG A 138 -35.29 10.86 -1.04
N PHE A 139 -35.05 11.89 -0.23
CA PHE A 139 -35.91 12.24 0.89
C PHE A 139 -37.31 12.74 0.46
N LYS A 140 -37.41 13.46 -0.67
CA LYS A 140 -38.71 13.90 -1.20
C LYS A 140 -39.61 12.74 -1.66
N PHE A 141 -39.03 11.62 -2.05
CA PHE A 141 -39.78 10.45 -2.51
C PHE A 141 -40.33 9.63 -1.32
N TRP A 142 -39.56 9.49 -0.25
CA TRP A 142 -39.93 8.68 0.92
C TRP A 142 -41.08 9.32 1.72
N TYR A 143 -41.09 10.65 1.85
CA TYR A 143 -42.16 11.38 2.53
C TYR A 143 -43.48 11.40 1.73
N ARG A 144 -43.43 11.21 0.42
CA ARG A 144 -44.63 11.15 -0.44
C ARG A 144 -45.30 9.78 -0.40
N THR A 145 -44.56 8.71 -0.17
CA THR A 145 -45.09 7.34 -0.14
C THR A 145 -45.62 6.89 1.20
N ASN A 146 -45.25 7.56 2.31
CA ASN A 146 -45.67 7.20 3.68
C ASN A 146 -46.72 8.18 4.28
N LYS A 147 -47.42 8.95 3.47
CA LYS A 147 -48.59 9.73 3.88
C LYS A 147 -49.89 9.04 3.48
N HIS A 148 -50.05 7.80 3.88
CA HIS A 148 -51.37 7.14 3.90
C HIS A 148 -51.48 6.33 5.19
#